data_73f7c3d7001e143ec20f5b50f8c82ccc
#
_entry.id   73f7c3d7001e143ec20f5b50f8c82ccc
#
_cell.length_a   1.000
_cell.length_b   1.000
_cell.length_c   1.000
_cell.angle_alpha   90.00
_cell.angle_beta   90.00
_cell.angle_gamma   90.00
#
_symmetry.space_group_name_H-M   'P 1'
#
loop_
_entity.id
_entity.type
_entity.pdbx_description
1 polymer ?
#
loop_
_entity_poly.entity_id
_entity_poly.type
_entity_poly.pdbx_seq_one_letter_code
_entity_poly.pdbx_strand_id
1 'polypeptide(L)'
;DRALTWQDSPKHATKPLFKPATYPAILDKPGAVRIGISIAAGNKAKTVPPVIWKQIADRLADLPCEFYVFGAPNEQSWMDDITRAYGELPNFINLIGKISLEELPWSISKMDCYIASDSGNVYIADAVGVPVVLLFGPCCHYEQRPLGNVLLIGNDDNICSYVFETRYYFPQGREELFAVTDESLDELKHFICGLPTAKSAFDAQGN
;
A
#
# COMPACT_ATOMS: atom_id res chain seq x y z
N ASP A 1 -19.66 32.63 -5.56
CA ASP A 1 -18.78 31.51 -5.17
C ASP A 1 -19.63 30.23 -5.16
N ARG A 2 -19.60 29.48 -6.26
CA ARG A 2 -20.14 28.12 -6.28
C ARG A 2 -19.11 27.23 -5.64
N ALA A 3 -19.40 26.70 -4.46
CA ALA A 3 -18.67 25.54 -3.96
C ALA A 3 -18.87 24.42 -4.97
N LEU A 4 -17.77 23.88 -5.52
CA LEU A 4 -17.82 22.68 -6.36
C LEU A 4 -18.40 21.56 -5.48
N THR A 5 -19.58 21.10 -5.82
CA THR A 5 -20.14 19.93 -5.18
C THR A 5 -19.61 18.67 -5.88
N TRP A 6 -19.64 17.53 -5.21
CA TRP A 6 -19.29 16.22 -5.81
C TRP A 6 -20.01 15.95 -7.14
N GLN A 7 -21.20 16.52 -7.33
CA GLN A 7 -22.00 16.37 -8.53
C GLN A 7 -21.44 17.17 -9.71
N ASP A 8 -20.62 18.20 -9.43
CA ASP A 8 -19.99 19.05 -10.43
C ASP A 8 -18.57 18.55 -10.84
N SER A 9 -18.09 17.47 -10.24
CA SER A 9 -16.83 16.83 -10.67
C SER A 9 -16.93 16.37 -12.09
N PRO A 10 -15.92 16.65 -12.94
CA PRO A 10 -15.96 16.23 -14.34
C PRO A 10 -16.15 14.72 -14.38
N LYS A 11 -17.21 14.27 -15.06
CA LYS A 11 -17.57 12.86 -15.26
C LYS A 11 -16.49 12.04 -15.97
N HIS A 12 -15.37 12.67 -16.32
CA HIS A 12 -14.25 12.12 -17.08
C HIS A 12 -12.90 12.53 -16.45
N ALA A 13 -12.73 12.37 -15.13
CA ALA A 13 -11.39 12.41 -14.57
C ALA A 13 -10.62 11.23 -15.16
N THR A 14 -9.72 11.51 -16.10
CA THR A 14 -8.82 10.49 -16.62
C THR A 14 -7.69 10.30 -15.66
N LYS A 15 -7.55 9.07 -15.17
CA LYS A 15 -6.39 8.65 -14.39
C LYS A 15 -5.13 8.84 -15.25
N PRO A 16 -4.08 9.52 -14.77
CA PRO A 16 -2.81 9.56 -15.46
C PRO A 16 -2.23 8.14 -15.54
N LEU A 17 -1.88 7.71 -16.76
CA LEU A 17 -1.16 6.47 -16.97
C LEU A 17 0.30 6.80 -17.30
N PHE A 18 1.20 6.12 -16.65
CA PHE A 18 2.64 6.30 -16.83
C PHE A 18 3.27 4.98 -17.27
N LYS A 19 4.08 5.02 -18.33
CA LYS A 19 4.91 3.90 -18.75
C LYS A 19 6.33 4.17 -18.31
N PRO A 20 6.85 3.48 -17.28
CA PRO A 20 8.19 3.72 -16.79
C PRO A 20 9.24 3.28 -17.80
N ALA A 21 10.44 3.89 -17.73
CA ALA A 21 11.62 3.36 -18.41
C ALA A 21 11.96 1.97 -17.86
N THR A 22 12.54 1.12 -18.70
CA THR A 22 12.91 -0.25 -18.32
C THR A 22 14.29 -0.25 -17.64
N TYR A 23 14.38 -0.90 -16.50
CA TYR A 23 15.63 -1.15 -15.77
C TYR A 23 15.86 -2.66 -15.61
N PRO A 24 17.12 -3.10 -15.29
CA PRO A 24 17.37 -4.51 -15.00
C PRO A 24 16.45 -5.03 -13.88
N ALA A 25 15.94 -6.24 -14.06
CA ALA A 25 15.00 -6.82 -13.08
C ALA A 25 15.75 -7.21 -11.80
N ILE A 26 15.36 -6.60 -10.67
CA ILE A 26 15.82 -7.01 -9.32
C ILE A 26 14.96 -8.17 -8.78
N LEU A 27 13.84 -8.50 -9.45
CA LEU A 27 12.69 -9.17 -8.87
C LEU A 27 12.17 -10.33 -9.74
N ASP A 28 13.03 -11.27 -10.12
CA ASP A 28 12.60 -12.46 -10.86
C ASP A 28 12.52 -13.69 -9.93
N LYS A 29 11.43 -13.82 -9.18
CA LYS A 29 11.03 -15.13 -8.62
C LYS A 29 9.66 -15.50 -9.19
N PRO A 30 9.59 -16.42 -10.14
CA PRO A 30 8.31 -16.91 -10.64
C PRO A 30 7.58 -17.71 -9.55
N GLY A 31 6.26 -17.54 -9.46
CA GLY A 31 5.38 -18.37 -8.63
C GLY A 31 4.96 -17.79 -7.29
N ALA A 32 5.38 -16.58 -6.93
CA ALA A 32 4.86 -15.85 -5.77
C ALA A 32 4.07 -14.61 -6.19
N VAL A 33 3.06 -14.26 -5.42
CA VAL A 33 2.37 -12.96 -5.53
C VAL A 33 3.26 -11.89 -4.93
N ARG A 34 3.66 -10.91 -5.73
CA ARG A 34 4.57 -9.84 -5.32
C ARG A 34 3.77 -8.65 -4.80
N ILE A 35 3.89 -8.40 -3.52
CA ILE A 35 3.20 -7.30 -2.85
C ILE A 35 4.23 -6.21 -2.52
N GLY A 36 4.14 -5.07 -3.22
CA GLY A 36 4.91 -3.88 -2.84
C GLY A 36 4.30 -3.24 -1.60
N ILE A 37 5.13 -2.79 -0.66
CA ILE A 37 4.67 -2.07 0.52
C ILE A 37 5.54 -0.84 0.81
N SER A 38 4.90 0.22 1.32
CA SER A 38 5.58 1.34 1.98
C SER A 38 5.18 1.38 3.45
N ILE A 39 6.13 1.12 4.33
CA ILE A 39 5.89 1.06 5.78
C ILE A 39 5.88 2.44 6.43
N ALA A 40 6.45 3.43 5.78
CA ALA A 40 6.52 4.81 6.24
C ALA A 40 5.75 5.77 5.32
N ALA A 41 5.41 6.91 5.86
CA ALA A 41 4.87 8.05 5.11
C ALA A 41 5.60 9.33 5.53
N GLY A 42 5.54 10.37 4.71
CA GLY A 42 6.19 11.65 5.00
C GLY A 42 5.73 12.31 6.32
N ASN A 43 4.58 11.91 6.83
CA ASN A 43 4.08 12.29 8.14
C ASN A 43 3.93 11.07 9.04
N LYS A 44 4.47 11.15 10.28
CA LYS A 44 4.39 10.05 11.27
C LYS A 44 2.96 9.58 11.56
N ALA A 45 1.98 10.48 11.52
CA ALA A 45 0.59 10.14 11.73
C ALA A 45 0.02 9.22 10.64
N LYS A 46 0.54 9.32 9.42
CA LYS A 46 0.19 8.49 8.28
C LYS A 46 0.99 7.19 8.19
N THR A 47 2.03 7.03 9.02
CA THR A 47 2.86 5.81 9.04
C THR A 47 2.09 4.67 9.69
N VAL A 48 1.93 3.58 8.95
CA VAL A 48 1.21 2.39 9.42
C VAL A 48 1.95 1.74 10.58
N PRO A 49 1.28 1.48 11.73
CA PRO A 49 1.90 0.83 12.88
C PRO A 49 2.44 -0.58 12.57
N PRO A 50 3.53 -1.02 13.21
CA PRO A 50 4.11 -2.35 13.02
C PRO A 50 3.13 -3.51 13.20
N VAL A 51 2.19 -3.41 14.14
CA VAL A 51 1.19 -4.45 14.42
C VAL A 51 0.32 -4.73 13.21
N ILE A 52 -0.04 -3.70 12.43
CA ILE A 52 -0.88 -3.86 11.23
C ILE A 52 -0.12 -4.63 10.14
N TRP A 53 1.17 -4.36 9.96
CA TRP A 53 1.99 -5.14 9.04
C TRP A 53 2.08 -6.60 9.43
N LYS A 54 2.20 -6.88 10.76
CA LYS A 54 2.16 -8.25 11.28
C LYS A 54 0.80 -8.91 11.01
N GLN A 55 -0.31 -8.23 11.27
CA GLN A 55 -1.66 -8.75 10.99
C GLN A 55 -1.87 -9.07 9.51
N ILE A 56 -1.42 -8.20 8.61
CA ILE A 56 -1.48 -8.44 7.17
C ILE A 56 -0.64 -9.65 6.79
N ALA A 57 0.61 -9.75 7.29
CA ALA A 57 1.48 -10.88 7.00
C ALA A 57 0.88 -12.20 7.50
N ASP A 58 0.31 -12.22 8.70
CA ASP A 58 -0.34 -13.41 9.26
C ASP A 58 -1.59 -13.82 8.46
N ARG A 59 -2.42 -12.85 8.04
CA ARG A 59 -3.62 -13.12 7.25
C ARG A 59 -3.30 -13.73 5.89
N LEU A 60 -2.15 -13.40 5.32
CA LEU A 60 -1.69 -13.86 4.02
C LEU A 60 -0.68 -15.02 4.09
N ALA A 61 -0.41 -15.56 5.29
CA ALA A 61 0.66 -16.55 5.52
C ALA A 61 0.45 -17.89 4.76
N ASP A 62 -0.78 -18.24 4.44
CA ASP A 62 -1.14 -19.43 3.66
C ASP A 62 -1.09 -19.19 2.14
N LEU A 63 -0.81 -17.96 1.71
CA LEU A 63 -0.66 -17.61 0.30
C LEU A 63 0.83 -17.51 -0.07
N PRO A 64 1.21 -17.84 -1.31
CA PRO A 64 2.59 -17.68 -1.78
C PRO A 64 2.89 -16.20 -2.06
N CYS A 65 2.92 -15.38 -1.01
CA CYS A 65 3.16 -13.95 -1.10
C CYS A 65 4.57 -13.58 -0.66
N GLU A 66 5.17 -12.62 -1.37
CA GLU A 66 6.40 -11.93 -0.97
C GLU A 66 6.13 -10.42 -0.85
N PHE A 67 6.58 -9.82 0.26
CA PHE A 67 6.41 -8.39 0.53
C PHE A 67 7.71 -7.64 0.21
N TYR A 68 7.67 -6.78 -0.78
CA TYR A 68 8.79 -5.93 -1.19
C TYR A 68 8.66 -4.56 -0.54
N VAL A 69 9.55 -4.29 0.43
CA VAL A 69 9.49 -3.07 1.26
C VAL A 69 10.23 -1.95 0.56
N PHE A 70 9.50 -1.01 -0.03
CA PHE A 70 10.05 0.20 -0.65
C PHE A 70 10.14 1.34 0.35
N GLY A 71 11.20 2.14 0.25
CA GLY A 71 11.38 3.32 1.09
C GLY A 71 12.69 4.03 0.84
N ALA A 72 12.79 5.28 1.31
CA ALA A 72 14.01 6.04 1.32
C ALA A 72 14.97 5.57 2.44
N PRO A 73 16.29 5.80 2.36
CA PRO A 73 17.23 5.31 3.37
C PRO A 73 16.93 5.72 4.82
N ASN A 74 16.35 6.90 5.01
CA ASN A 74 15.95 7.42 6.33
C ASN A 74 14.73 6.69 6.92
N GLU A 75 14.06 5.83 6.17
CA GLU A 75 12.90 5.05 6.61
C GLU A 75 13.28 3.67 7.18
N GLN A 76 14.58 3.31 7.13
CA GLN A 76 15.06 2.02 7.66
C GLN A 76 14.67 1.79 9.13
N SER A 77 14.64 2.85 9.95
CA SER A 77 14.26 2.74 11.36
C SER A 77 12.85 2.18 11.58
N TRP A 78 11.93 2.37 10.64
CA TRP A 78 10.58 1.78 10.71
C TRP A 78 10.59 0.28 10.47
N MET A 79 11.46 -0.20 9.56
CA MET A 79 11.67 -1.64 9.37
C MET A 79 12.33 -2.26 10.60
N ASP A 80 13.29 -1.56 11.21
CA ASP A 80 13.95 -2.00 12.44
C ASP A 80 12.95 -2.11 13.60
N ASP A 81 11.96 -1.22 13.68
CA ASP A 81 10.89 -1.29 14.69
C ASP A 81 10.00 -2.53 14.48
N ILE A 82 9.65 -2.86 13.23
CA ILE A 82 8.92 -4.09 12.91
C ILE A 82 9.74 -5.31 13.34
N THR A 83 11.01 -5.37 12.95
CA THR A 83 11.91 -6.48 13.28
C THR A 83 12.12 -6.61 14.80
N ARG A 84 12.23 -5.49 15.52
CA ARG A 84 12.36 -5.50 16.99
C ARG A 84 11.10 -6.03 17.67
N ALA A 85 9.92 -5.68 17.15
CA ALA A 85 8.65 -6.08 17.76
C ALA A 85 8.26 -7.53 17.47
N TYR A 86 8.56 -8.02 16.26
CA TYR A 86 8.01 -9.29 15.76
C TYR A 86 9.06 -10.27 15.22
N GLY A 87 10.33 -9.92 15.28
CA GLY A 87 11.41 -10.67 14.64
C GLY A 87 11.44 -10.45 13.11
N GLU A 88 12.31 -11.17 12.44
CA GLU A 88 12.34 -11.16 10.97
C GLU A 88 11.07 -11.81 10.41
N LEU A 89 10.42 -11.12 9.51
CA LEU A 89 9.29 -11.65 8.76
C LEU A 89 9.84 -12.31 7.49
N PRO A 90 9.78 -13.63 7.34
CA PRO A 90 10.55 -14.37 6.32
C PRO A 90 10.17 -14.02 4.89
N ASN A 91 8.96 -13.50 4.68
CA ASN A 91 8.46 -13.11 3.36
C ASN A 91 8.72 -11.62 3.04
N PHE A 92 9.43 -10.89 3.92
CA PHE A 92 9.71 -9.46 3.73
C PHE A 92 11.09 -9.28 3.09
N ILE A 93 11.10 -8.68 1.91
CA ILE A 93 12.30 -8.36 1.13
C ILE A 93 12.55 -6.86 1.28
N ASN A 94 13.53 -6.50 2.09
CA ASN A 94 13.86 -5.11 2.35
C ASN A 94 14.59 -4.47 1.17
N LEU A 95 13.93 -3.53 0.49
CA LEU A 95 14.46 -2.71 -0.61
C LEU A 95 14.67 -1.23 -0.20
N ILE A 96 14.53 -0.89 1.08
CA ILE A 96 14.71 0.47 1.58
C ILE A 96 16.11 0.97 1.23
N GLY A 97 16.18 2.12 0.56
CA GLY A 97 17.44 2.73 0.11
C GLY A 97 18.18 2.00 -1.01
N LYS A 98 17.61 0.93 -1.57
CA LYS A 98 18.26 0.12 -2.64
C LYS A 98 17.74 0.45 -4.04
N ILE A 99 16.63 1.15 -4.14
CA ILE A 99 15.99 1.54 -5.41
C ILE A 99 16.13 3.04 -5.56
N SER A 100 16.69 3.51 -6.67
CA SER A 100 16.74 4.94 -6.97
C SER A 100 15.36 5.49 -7.31
N LEU A 101 15.20 6.81 -7.24
CA LEU A 101 13.91 7.45 -7.55
C LEU A 101 13.50 7.24 -9.02
N GLU A 102 14.48 7.17 -9.92
CA GLU A 102 14.27 6.91 -11.35
C GLU A 102 13.81 5.47 -11.60
N GLU A 103 14.32 4.50 -10.83
CA GLU A 103 13.98 3.09 -10.94
C GLU A 103 12.68 2.73 -10.24
N LEU A 104 12.22 3.56 -9.32
CA LEU A 104 11.08 3.28 -8.44
C LEU A 104 9.79 2.95 -9.23
N PRO A 105 9.36 3.74 -10.26
CA PRO A 105 8.17 3.41 -11.02
C PRO A 105 8.28 2.07 -11.76
N TRP A 106 9.46 1.73 -12.28
CA TRP A 106 9.69 0.43 -12.92
C TRP A 106 9.59 -0.70 -11.91
N SER A 107 10.26 -0.57 -10.77
CA SER A 107 10.25 -1.58 -9.71
C SER A 107 8.84 -1.81 -9.17
N ILE A 108 8.07 -0.73 -8.93
CA ILE A 108 6.67 -0.82 -8.52
C ILE A 108 5.82 -1.49 -9.60
N SER A 109 6.05 -1.21 -10.90
CA SER A 109 5.30 -1.83 -12.00
C SER A 109 5.44 -3.36 -12.09
N LYS A 110 6.39 -3.94 -11.35
CA LYS A 110 6.60 -5.39 -11.26
C LYS A 110 5.84 -6.05 -10.12
N MET A 111 5.18 -5.26 -9.30
CA MET A 111 4.33 -5.76 -8.23
C MET A 111 2.97 -6.17 -8.77
N ASP A 112 2.37 -7.16 -8.14
CA ASP A 112 1.03 -7.63 -8.45
C ASP A 112 -0.04 -6.85 -7.67
N CYS A 113 0.37 -6.29 -6.51
CA CYS A 113 -0.40 -5.39 -5.67
C CYS A 113 0.53 -4.43 -4.93
N TYR A 114 0.02 -3.27 -4.50
CA TYR A 114 0.75 -2.33 -3.66
C TYR A 114 -0.07 -1.94 -2.44
N ILE A 115 0.48 -2.11 -1.23
CA ILE A 115 -0.19 -1.79 0.03
C ILE A 115 0.57 -0.68 0.74
N ALA A 116 -0.07 0.42 1.04
CA ALA A 116 0.49 1.49 1.86
C ALA A 116 -0.60 2.43 2.39
N SER A 117 -0.19 3.35 3.25
CA SER A 117 -1.01 4.52 3.58
C SER A 117 -0.91 5.59 2.48
N ASP A 118 -1.58 6.73 2.69
CA ASP A 118 -1.51 7.89 1.79
C ASP A 118 -0.07 8.44 1.71
N SER A 119 0.66 7.97 0.70
CA SER A 119 2.04 8.29 0.41
C SER A 119 2.27 8.38 -1.10
N GLY A 120 3.35 9.02 -1.54
CA GLY A 120 3.66 9.18 -2.97
C GLY A 120 3.66 7.87 -3.77
N ASN A 121 4.10 6.78 -3.16
CA ASN A 121 4.24 5.49 -3.84
C ASN A 121 2.91 4.85 -4.25
N VAL A 122 1.81 5.09 -3.53
CA VAL A 122 0.48 4.57 -3.93
C VAL A 122 0.01 5.22 -5.24
N TYR A 123 0.36 6.48 -5.45
CA TYR A 123 0.02 7.19 -6.71
C TYR A 123 0.92 6.75 -7.85
N ILE A 124 2.19 6.41 -7.57
CA ILE A 124 3.07 5.79 -8.57
C ILE A 124 2.50 4.42 -8.97
N ALA A 125 2.14 3.58 -7.99
CA ALA A 125 1.55 2.26 -8.24
C ALA A 125 0.29 2.36 -9.10
N ASP A 126 -0.60 3.28 -8.74
CA ASP A 126 -1.79 3.56 -9.52
C ASP A 126 -1.46 4.03 -10.95
N ALA A 127 -0.53 4.96 -11.11
CA ALA A 127 -0.15 5.50 -12.43
C ALA A 127 0.49 4.45 -13.35
N VAL A 128 1.21 3.46 -12.81
CA VAL A 128 1.78 2.34 -13.58
C VAL A 128 0.81 1.16 -13.72
N GLY A 129 -0.42 1.27 -13.21
CA GLY A 129 -1.48 0.28 -13.38
C GLY A 129 -1.48 -0.87 -12.38
N VAL A 130 -0.73 -0.77 -11.30
CA VAL A 130 -0.70 -1.77 -10.22
C VAL A 130 -1.92 -1.56 -9.30
N PRO A 131 -2.68 -2.63 -8.98
CA PRO A 131 -3.75 -2.57 -7.99
C PRO A 131 -3.23 -2.11 -6.62
N VAL A 132 -4.01 -1.28 -5.93
CA VAL A 132 -3.62 -0.67 -4.65
C VAL A 132 -4.55 -1.09 -3.53
N VAL A 133 -3.98 -1.38 -2.37
CA VAL A 133 -4.70 -1.39 -1.09
C VAL A 133 -4.27 -0.15 -0.32
N LEU A 134 -5.19 0.78 -0.14
CA LEU A 134 -4.95 2.02 0.59
C LEU A 134 -5.43 1.87 2.04
N LEU A 135 -4.47 1.85 2.96
CA LEU A 135 -4.74 1.96 4.39
C LEU A 135 -4.88 3.44 4.72
N PHE A 136 -6.09 4.00 4.60
CA PHE A 136 -6.21 5.46 4.62
C PHE A 136 -6.05 6.10 6.00
N GLY A 137 -6.26 5.33 7.10
CA GLY A 137 -6.01 5.82 8.46
C GLY A 137 -6.68 7.18 8.71
N PRO A 138 -5.88 8.23 9.06
CA PRO A 138 -6.43 9.55 9.31
C PRO A 138 -6.75 10.35 8.03
N CYS A 139 -6.42 9.83 6.84
CA CYS A 139 -6.48 10.61 5.60
C CYS A 139 -7.87 10.58 4.98
N CYS A 140 -8.29 11.72 4.43
CA CYS A 140 -9.55 11.84 3.71
C CYS A 140 -9.42 11.21 2.32
N HIS A 141 -9.85 9.97 2.19
CA HIS A 141 -9.82 9.25 0.91
C HIS A 141 -10.82 9.81 -0.12
N TYR A 142 -11.74 10.66 0.27
CA TYR A 142 -12.62 11.39 -0.66
C TYR A 142 -11.87 12.48 -1.42
N GLU A 143 -10.82 13.05 -0.81
CA GLU A 143 -9.98 14.09 -1.42
C GLU A 143 -8.72 13.53 -2.07
N GLN A 144 -8.15 12.49 -1.47
CA GLN A 144 -6.85 11.94 -1.86
C GLN A 144 -6.89 10.41 -1.89
N ARG A 145 -7.02 9.85 -3.08
CA ARG A 145 -6.89 8.39 -3.29
C ARG A 145 -6.43 8.08 -4.71
N PRO A 146 -5.81 6.93 -4.93
CA PRO A 146 -5.67 6.35 -6.25
C PRO A 146 -7.02 6.16 -6.94
N LEU A 147 -7.07 6.21 -8.26
CA LEU A 147 -8.30 6.19 -9.05
C LEU A 147 -8.53 4.89 -9.82
N GLY A 148 -7.56 3.97 -9.80
CA GLY A 148 -7.62 2.71 -10.51
C GLY A 148 -8.31 1.59 -9.73
N ASN A 149 -7.73 0.39 -9.78
CA ASN A 149 -8.20 -0.74 -8.98
C ASN A 149 -7.72 -0.59 -7.54
N VAL A 150 -8.59 -0.11 -6.66
CA VAL A 150 -8.25 0.27 -5.29
C VAL A 150 -9.19 -0.40 -4.29
N LEU A 151 -8.62 -1.08 -3.30
CA LEU A 151 -9.30 -1.46 -2.07
C LEU A 151 -8.98 -0.42 -1.00
N LEU A 152 -10.01 0.15 -0.37
CA LEU A 152 -9.88 1.10 0.74
C LEU A 152 -10.08 0.37 2.07
N ILE A 153 -9.12 0.50 2.98
CA ILE A 153 -9.22 -0.05 4.34
C ILE A 153 -9.02 1.09 5.35
N GLY A 154 -9.98 1.25 6.24
CA GLY A 154 -9.98 2.27 7.28
C GLY A 154 -11.39 2.54 7.79
N ASN A 155 -11.55 3.59 8.58
CA ASN A 155 -12.85 4.03 9.08
C ASN A 155 -13.01 5.54 8.85
N ASP A 156 -14.10 5.93 8.21
CA ASP A 156 -14.41 7.33 7.90
C ASP A 156 -14.52 8.20 9.17
N ASP A 157 -14.93 7.63 10.30
CA ASP A 157 -14.97 8.33 11.58
C ASP A 157 -13.59 8.76 12.10
N ASN A 158 -12.52 8.16 11.57
CA ASN A 158 -11.14 8.47 11.91
C ASN A 158 -10.51 9.53 11.01
N ILE A 159 -11.22 10.00 9.99
CA ILE A 159 -10.71 11.02 9.06
C ILE A 159 -10.51 12.34 9.80
N CYS A 160 -9.26 12.80 9.84
CA CYS A 160 -8.89 14.07 10.47
C CYS A 160 -7.74 14.78 9.74
N SER A 161 -7.34 14.25 8.59
CA SER A 161 -6.29 14.82 7.74
C SER A 161 -6.84 15.08 6.34
N TYR A 162 -6.92 16.34 5.99
CA TYR A 162 -7.36 16.83 4.68
C TYR A 162 -6.17 17.41 3.91
N VAL A 163 -6.32 17.66 2.60
CA VAL A 163 -5.24 18.17 1.73
C VAL A 163 -4.53 19.39 2.29
N PHE A 164 -5.29 20.31 2.88
CA PHE A 164 -4.78 21.56 3.43
C PHE A 164 -4.66 21.58 4.95
N GLU A 165 -5.04 20.49 5.62
CA GLU A 165 -4.97 20.39 7.07
C GLU A 165 -3.64 19.77 7.50
N THR A 166 -2.87 20.51 8.29
CA THR A 166 -1.57 20.05 8.81
C THR A 166 -1.58 19.73 10.30
N ARG A 167 -2.70 19.97 10.98
CA ARG A 167 -2.83 19.70 12.41
C ARG A 167 -3.58 18.41 12.63
N TYR A 168 -2.92 17.47 13.29
CA TYR A 168 -3.50 16.20 13.68
C TYR A 168 -3.63 16.15 15.20
N TYR A 169 -4.82 15.90 15.69
CA TYR A 169 -5.06 15.58 17.08
C TYR A 169 -5.66 14.17 17.14
N PHE A 170 -4.93 13.26 17.77
CA PHE A 170 -5.35 11.87 17.93
C PHE A 170 -5.55 11.56 19.40
N PRO A 171 -6.80 11.55 19.90
CA PRO A 171 -7.10 11.08 21.26
C PRO A 171 -6.88 9.57 21.40
N GLN A 172 -7.01 8.82 20.30
CA GLN A 172 -6.79 7.37 20.22
C GLN A 172 -5.34 7.06 19.84
N GLY A 173 -4.93 5.81 20.05
CA GLY A 173 -3.65 5.30 19.55
C GLY A 173 -3.60 5.28 18.01
N ARG A 174 -2.38 5.27 17.46
CA ARG A 174 -2.21 5.22 15.98
C ARG A 174 -2.79 3.96 15.35
N GLU A 175 -2.80 2.85 16.08
CA GLU A 175 -3.35 1.58 15.62
C GLU A 175 -4.84 1.67 15.36
N GLU A 176 -5.57 2.33 16.27
CA GLU A 176 -7.01 2.55 16.17
C GLU A 176 -7.38 3.46 15.00
N LEU A 177 -6.47 4.39 14.61
CA LEU A 177 -6.70 5.28 13.48
C LEU A 177 -6.83 4.53 12.15
N PHE A 178 -6.08 3.46 11.96
CA PHE A 178 -6.13 2.69 10.72
C PHE A 178 -7.31 1.72 10.67
N ALA A 179 -7.94 1.45 11.82
CA ALA A 179 -9.16 0.64 11.96
C ALA A 179 -9.13 -0.66 11.13
N VAL A 180 -7.98 -1.37 11.17
CA VAL A 180 -7.84 -2.66 10.50
C VAL A 180 -8.53 -3.71 11.36
N THR A 181 -9.59 -4.32 10.81
CA THR A 181 -10.40 -5.35 11.45
C THR A 181 -10.19 -6.71 10.78
N ASP A 182 -10.65 -7.78 11.40
CA ASP A 182 -10.63 -9.11 10.78
C ASP A 182 -11.39 -9.14 9.45
N GLU A 183 -12.52 -8.43 9.36
CA GLU A 183 -13.31 -8.32 8.14
C GLU A 183 -12.52 -7.62 7.03
N SER A 184 -11.86 -6.50 7.34
CA SER A 184 -11.04 -5.79 6.35
C SER A 184 -9.80 -6.57 5.92
N LEU A 185 -9.25 -7.41 6.81
CA LEU A 185 -8.16 -8.34 6.46
C LEU A 185 -8.66 -9.48 5.56
N ASP A 186 -9.89 -9.96 5.75
CA ASP A 186 -10.51 -10.95 4.86
C ASP A 186 -10.82 -10.33 3.48
N GLU A 187 -11.29 -9.09 3.42
CA GLU A 187 -11.47 -8.34 2.18
C GLU A 187 -10.13 -8.16 1.45
N LEU A 188 -9.05 -7.80 2.17
CA LEU A 188 -7.70 -7.70 1.62
C LEU A 188 -7.26 -9.03 1.01
N LYS A 189 -7.42 -10.13 1.74
CA LYS A 189 -7.07 -11.47 1.25
C LYS A 189 -7.88 -11.83 0.01
N HIS A 190 -9.18 -11.58 0.03
CA HIS A 190 -10.05 -11.81 -1.13
C HIS A 190 -9.64 -10.97 -2.35
N PHE A 191 -9.31 -9.70 -2.14
CA PHE A 191 -8.82 -8.80 -3.18
C PHE A 191 -7.54 -9.35 -3.83
N ILE A 192 -6.56 -9.77 -3.03
CA ILE A 192 -5.29 -10.34 -3.52
C ILE A 192 -5.54 -11.66 -4.28
N CYS A 193 -6.36 -12.58 -3.73
CA CYS A 193 -6.72 -13.84 -4.41
C CYS A 193 -7.44 -13.59 -5.75
N GLY A 194 -8.14 -12.48 -5.90
CA GLY A 194 -8.83 -12.08 -7.12
C GLY A 194 -7.91 -11.59 -8.25
N LEU A 195 -6.64 -11.29 -7.95
CA LEU A 195 -5.69 -10.79 -8.94
C LEU A 195 -5.31 -11.85 -9.98
N PRO A 196 -5.09 -11.49 -11.24
CA PRO A 196 -4.77 -12.46 -12.30
C PRO A 196 -3.53 -13.31 -12.01
N THR A 197 -2.48 -12.69 -11.45
CA THR A 197 -1.24 -13.37 -11.08
C THR A 197 -1.39 -14.30 -9.89
N ALA A 198 -2.23 -13.98 -8.92
CA ALA A 198 -2.55 -14.84 -7.80
C ALA A 198 -3.21 -16.12 -8.28
N LYS A 199 -4.18 -16.04 -9.19
CA LYS A 199 -4.86 -17.22 -9.77
C LYS A 199 -3.87 -18.18 -10.41
N SER A 200 -2.93 -17.67 -11.23
CA SER A 200 -1.92 -18.52 -11.87
C SER A 200 -0.93 -19.14 -10.87
N ALA A 201 -0.60 -18.44 -9.79
CA ALA A 201 0.29 -18.95 -8.74
C ALA A 201 -0.37 -20.07 -7.90
N PHE A 202 -1.68 -19.96 -7.65
CA PHE A 202 -2.44 -21.00 -6.93
C PHE A 202 -2.66 -22.25 -7.78
N ASP A 203 -2.98 -22.09 -9.08
CA ASP A 203 -3.16 -23.20 -10.00
C ASP A 203 -1.87 -24.03 -10.17
N ALA A 204 -0.71 -23.38 -10.08
CA ALA A 204 0.59 -24.04 -10.19
C ALA A 204 0.98 -24.88 -8.95
N GLN A 205 0.40 -24.61 -7.78
CA GLN A 205 0.66 -25.35 -6.53
C GLN A 205 -0.33 -26.50 -6.29
N GLY A 206 -1.42 -26.56 -7.04
CA GLY A 206 -2.48 -27.56 -6.92
C GLY A 206 -2.30 -28.80 -7.81
N ASN A 207 -1.17 -28.93 -8.51
CA ASN A 207 -0.82 -30.11 -9.35
C ASN A 207 0.31 -30.91 -8.74
#